data_24725a692438ea6886af004b7f72a375
#
_entry.id   24725a692438ea6886af004b7f72a375
#
_cell.length_a   1.000
_cell.length_b   1.000
_cell.length_c   1.000
_cell.angle_alpha   90.00
_cell.angle_beta   90.00
_cell.angle_gamma   90.00
#
_symmetry.space_group_name_H-M   'P 1'
#
loop_
_entity.id
_entity.type
_entity.pdbx_description
1 polymer ?
#
loop_
_entity_poly.entity_id
_entity_poly.type
_entity_poly.pdbx_seq_one_letter_code
_entity_poly.pdbx_strand_id
1 'polypeptide(L)'
;KFTPKLEDYKKYHGKINMYHFIITLFKLLKKNEIIVAADGTATVVPNQVGYLNKNIRYIANSGSASMGFELPASIGAAIADRKKKIICLAGDGSIMMNLQELQTIKSLNLNIIIFLINNDGYLSIKQTQKNFFGKEHGSSPKSGLTFPNFLKIAKSFNIQSYDLKHKNWEKQLKKIIALKKDPYLLT
;
A
#
# COMPACT_ATOMS: atom_id res chain seq x y z
N LYS A 1 26.26 1.23 6.82
CA LYS A 1 24.81 1.12 6.95
C LYS A 1 24.20 2.01 5.87
N PHE A 2 23.53 1.42 4.88
CA PHE A 2 22.90 2.20 3.80
C PHE A 2 21.72 2.99 4.36
N THR A 3 21.72 4.30 4.16
CA THR A 3 20.58 5.17 4.48
C THR A 3 20.10 5.78 3.19
N PRO A 4 18.93 5.38 2.68
CA PRO A 4 18.43 5.90 1.41
C PRO A 4 18.14 7.40 1.54
N LYS A 5 18.55 8.17 0.55
CA LYS A 5 18.28 9.60 0.46
C LYS A 5 17.20 9.86 -0.60
N LEU A 6 16.32 10.82 -0.34
CA LEU A 6 15.25 11.16 -1.28
C LEU A 6 15.78 11.64 -2.64
N GLU A 7 16.90 12.31 -2.66
CA GLU A 7 17.58 12.82 -3.85
C GLU A 7 18.11 11.73 -4.78
N ASP A 8 18.31 10.51 -4.27
CA ASP A 8 18.77 9.36 -5.08
C ASP A 8 17.68 8.86 -6.05
N TYR A 9 16.44 9.31 -5.90
CA TYR A 9 15.31 8.83 -6.68
C TYR A 9 14.64 9.94 -7.49
N LYS A 10 14.44 9.71 -8.79
CA LYS A 10 13.82 10.68 -9.71
C LYS A 10 12.40 11.04 -9.27
N LYS A 11 12.07 12.32 -9.33
CA LYS A 11 10.69 12.79 -9.21
C LYS A 11 9.99 12.65 -10.57
N TYR A 12 8.75 12.17 -10.54
CA TYR A 12 7.93 12.07 -11.75
C TYR A 12 6.89 13.20 -11.76
N HIS A 13 6.68 13.84 -12.91
CA HIS A 13 5.63 14.83 -13.06
C HIS A 13 4.25 14.16 -12.98
N GLY A 14 3.36 14.70 -12.14
CA GLY A 14 1.98 14.24 -12.01
C GLY A 14 1.77 12.91 -11.26
N LYS A 15 2.85 12.24 -10.81
CA LYS A 15 2.77 10.96 -10.08
C LYS A 15 3.63 10.99 -8.82
N ILE A 16 3.23 10.21 -7.81
CA ILE A 16 4.01 10.03 -6.59
C ILE A 16 5.00 8.88 -6.84
N ASN A 17 6.29 9.17 -6.68
CA ASN A 17 7.30 8.11 -6.74
C ASN A 17 7.21 7.25 -5.48
N MET A 18 7.08 5.94 -5.63
CA MET A 18 6.91 5.01 -4.52
C MET A 18 8.08 5.02 -3.52
N TYR A 19 9.32 5.23 -3.98
CA TYR A 19 10.48 5.37 -3.11
C TYR A 19 10.36 6.60 -2.22
N HIS A 20 9.98 7.75 -2.78
CA HIS A 20 9.72 8.97 -2.01
C HIS A 20 8.58 8.77 -1.01
N PHE A 21 7.51 8.11 -1.44
CA PHE A 21 6.38 7.81 -0.58
C PHE A 21 6.79 6.97 0.63
N ILE A 22 7.47 5.85 0.41
CA ILE A 22 7.88 4.93 1.48
C ILE A 22 8.87 5.59 2.44
N ILE A 23 9.90 6.30 1.94
CA ILE A 23 10.85 7.00 2.79
C ILE A 23 10.13 8.03 3.68
N THR A 24 9.19 8.79 3.10
CA THR A 24 8.41 9.79 3.85
C THR A 24 7.46 9.13 4.84
N LEU A 25 6.74 8.09 4.43
CA LEU A 25 5.86 7.32 5.30
C LEU A 25 6.61 6.82 6.53
N PHE A 26 7.74 6.13 6.34
CA PHE A 26 8.52 5.55 7.44
C PHE A 26 9.09 6.61 8.40
N LYS A 27 9.40 7.82 7.91
CA LYS A 27 9.79 8.96 8.75
C LYS A 27 8.62 9.50 9.60
N LEU A 28 7.39 9.39 9.11
CA LEU A 28 6.19 9.89 9.79
C LEU A 28 5.61 8.89 10.80
N LEU A 29 5.92 7.60 10.67
CA LEU A 29 5.44 6.56 11.57
C LEU A 29 6.00 6.76 12.98
N LYS A 30 5.14 6.53 13.95
CA LYS A 30 5.47 6.60 15.38
C LYS A 30 5.88 5.22 15.89
N LYS A 31 6.28 5.16 17.16
CA LYS A 31 6.55 3.91 17.86
C LYS A 31 5.26 3.07 17.98
N ASN A 32 5.39 1.75 17.86
CA ASN A 32 4.31 0.75 18.06
C ASN A 32 3.29 0.60 16.93
N GLU A 33 3.52 1.13 15.75
CA GLU A 33 2.69 0.81 14.58
C GLU A 33 3.13 -0.51 13.94
N ILE A 34 2.19 -1.17 13.26
CA ILE A 34 2.47 -2.38 12.50
C ILE A 34 2.26 -2.06 11.03
N ILE A 35 3.23 -2.43 10.20
CA ILE A 35 3.13 -2.33 8.76
C ILE A 35 2.90 -3.74 8.22
N VAL A 36 1.88 -3.88 7.39
CA VAL A 36 1.59 -5.10 6.63
C VAL A 36 1.70 -4.77 5.16
N ALA A 37 2.54 -5.49 4.45
CA ALA A 37 2.78 -5.27 3.03
C ALA A 37 2.30 -6.44 2.18
N ALA A 38 1.70 -6.11 1.04
CA ALA A 38 1.34 -7.04 -0.01
C ALA A 38 2.57 -7.69 -0.67
N ASP A 39 2.45 -8.00 -1.92
CA ASP A 39 3.54 -8.42 -2.80
C ASP A 39 3.98 -7.29 -3.76
N GLY A 40 4.84 -7.60 -4.72
CA GLY A 40 5.30 -6.68 -5.75
C GLY A 40 5.85 -5.37 -5.20
N THR A 41 5.48 -4.25 -5.78
CA THR A 41 5.98 -2.91 -5.42
C THR A 41 5.73 -2.57 -3.95
N ALA A 42 4.61 -3.03 -3.38
CA ALA A 42 4.22 -2.78 -2.00
C ALA A 42 5.15 -3.44 -0.97
N THR A 43 5.87 -4.50 -1.35
CA THR A 43 6.88 -5.17 -0.53
C THR A 43 8.30 -4.82 -0.96
N VAL A 44 8.57 -4.80 -2.25
CA VAL A 44 9.93 -4.60 -2.79
C VAL A 44 10.51 -3.25 -2.37
N VAL A 45 9.75 -2.17 -2.56
CA VAL A 45 10.25 -0.82 -2.24
C VAL A 45 10.47 -0.62 -0.72
N PRO A 46 9.53 -1.01 0.17
CA PRO A 46 9.79 -0.96 1.61
C PRO A 46 11.04 -1.76 2.05
N ASN A 47 11.26 -2.94 1.47
CA ASN A 47 12.45 -3.74 1.79
C ASN A 47 13.76 -3.10 1.31
N GLN A 48 13.72 -2.32 0.23
CA GLN A 48 14.90 -1.63 -0.31
C GLN A 48 15.23 -0.35 0.46
N VAL A 49 14.23 0.45 0.83
CA VAL A 49 14.44 1.80 1.36
C VAL A 49 13.77 2.07 2.68
N GLY A 50 12.98 1.14 3.19
CA GLY A 50 12.31 1.30 4.48
C GLY A 50 13.30 1.26 5.63
N TYR A 51 13.28 2.30 6.46
CA TYR A 51 14.04 2.33 7.71
C TYR A 51 13.08 2.11 8.88
N LEU A 52 13.13 0.92 9.45
CA LEU A 52 12.33 0.57 10.62
C LEU A 52 12.97 1.16 11.88
N ASN A 53 12.26 2.05 12.52
CA ASN A 53 12.60 2.49 13.86
C ASN A 53 12.35 1.34 14.87
N LYS A 54 13.08 1.32 15.99
CA LYS A 54 12.84 0.36 17.07
C LYS A 54 11.36 0.40 17.46
N ASN A 55 10.67 -0.74 17.54
CA ASN A 55 9.27 -0.92 17.92
C ASN A 55 8.23 -0.81 16.76
N ILE A 56 8.62 -0.63 15.52
CA ILE A 56 7.73 -0.85 14.37
C ILE A 56 7.90 -2.30 13.93
N ARG A 57 6.77 -3.03 13.83
CA ARG A 57 6.76 -4.39 13.29
C ARG A 57 6.40 -4.34 11.81
N TYR A 58 7.20 -4.96 10.98
CA TYR A 58 6.95 -5.12 9.56
C TYR A 58 6.59 -6.58 9.26
N ILE A 59 5.47 -6.80 8.61
CA ILE A 59 4.93 -8.12 8.23
C ILE A 59 4.77 -8.14 6.71
N ALA A 60 5.41 -9.09 6.07
CA ALA A 60 5.30 -9.31 4.64
C ALA A 60 5.37 -10.80 4.33
N ASN A 61 4.71 -11.22 3.26
CA ASN A 61 4.73 -12.60 2.78
C ASN A 61 5.77 -12.75 1.65
N SER A 62 7.02 -12.43 1.96
CA SER A 62 8.09 -12.42 0.95
C SER A 62 8.46 -13.81 0.41
N GLY A 63 8.19 -14.88 1.15
CA GLY A 63 8.47 -16.25 0.72
C GLY A 63 7.54 -16.74 -0.39
N SER A 64 6.23 -16.66 -0.17
CA SER A 64 5.21 -17.09 -1.14
C SER A 64 4.76 -15.96 -2.06
N ALA A 65 4.94 -14.71 -1.64
CA ALA A 65 4.51 -13.49 -2.36
C ALA A 65 3.05 -13.55 -2.83
N SER A 66 2.16 -14.11 -1.98
CA SER A 66 0.74 -14.31 -2.33
C SER A 66 0.01 -12.98 -2.43
N MET A 67 -0.57 -12.70 -3.58
CA MET A 67 -1.51 -11.58 -3.76
C MET A 67 -2.72 -11.75 -2.83
N GLY A 68 -3.23 -10.63 -2.27
CA GLY A 68 -4.35 -10.63 -1.34
C GLY A 68 -3.99 -10.92 0.12
N PHE A 69 -2.72 -11.17 0.44
CA PHE A 69 -2.28 -11.42 1.81
C PHE A 69 -2.52 -10.22 2.75
N GLU A 70 -2.36 -9.02 2.25
CA GLU A 70 -2.26 -7.79 3.05
C GLU A 70 -3.52 -7.45 3.84
N LEU A 71 -4.73 -7.62 3.28
CA LEU A 71 -5.96 -7.30 3.99
C LEU A 71 -6.22 -8.30 5.14
N PRO A 72 -6.26 -9.63 4.92
CA PRO A 72 -6.42 -10.60 6.01
C PRO A 72 -5.35 -10.49 7.10
N ALA A 73 -4.10 -10.29 6.71
CA ALA A 73 -3.00 -10.14 7.67
C ALA A 73 -3.12 -8.85 8.48
N SER A 74 -3.57 -7.74 7.87
CA SER A 74 -3.86 -6.48 8.57
C SER A 74 -5.00 -6.64 9.57
N ILE A 75 -6.05 -7.38 9.22
CA ILE A 75 -7.15 -7.72 10.11
C ILE A 75 -6.64 -8.53 11.30
N GLY A 76 -5.87 -9.59 11.05
CA GLY A 76 -5.27 -10.40 12.10
C GLY A 76 -4.39 -9.58 13.05
N ALA A 77 -3.54 -8.70 12.51
CA ALA A 77 -2.70 -7.81 13.30
C ALA A 77 -3.52 -6.81 14.14
N ALA A 78 -4.60 -6.25 13.59
CA ALA A 78 -5.47 -5.32 14.29
C ALA A 78 -6.32 -5.99 15.39
N ILE A 79 -6.69 -7.26 15.21
CA ILE A 79 -7.40 -8.04 16.22
C ILE A 79 -6.46 -8.43 17.36
N ALA A 80 -5.23 -8.83 17.03
CA ALA A 80 -4.22 -9.22 18.02
C ALA A 80 -3.85 -8.06 18.98
N ASP A 81 -3.86 -6.82 18.47
CA ASP A 81 -3.65 -5.64 19.32
C ASP A 81 -4.50 -4.46 18.83
N ARG A 82 -5.69 -4.32 19.41
CA ARG A 82 -6.65 -3.25 19.11
C ARG A 82 -6.17 -1.82 19.41
N LYS A 83 -5.08 -1.67 20.16
CA LYS A 83 -4.51 -0.37 20.50
C LYS A 83 -3.58 0.15 19.41
N LYS A 84 -3.07 -0.73 18.57
CA LYS A 84 -2.14 -0.38 17.49
C LYS A 84 -2.85 0.13 16.25
N LYS A 85 -2.16 0.99 15.56
CA LYS A 85 -2.51 1.40 14.20
C LYS A 85 -1.82 0.46 13.22
N ILE A 86 -2.57 -0.07 12.29
CA ILE A 86 -2.05 -0.93 11.22
C ILE A 86 -1.95 -0.12 9.93
N ILE A 87 -0.80 -0.15 9.33
CA ILE A 87 -0.53 0.42 8.00
C ILE A 87 -0.50 -0.73 7.01
N CYS A 88 -1.51 -0.80 6.15
CA CYS A 88 -1.60 -1.79 5.09
C CYS A 88 -1.09 -1.19 3.79
N LEU A 89 -0.06 -1.78 3.20
CA LEU A 89 0.46 -1.41 1.88
C LEU A 89 -0.06 -2.43 0.87
N ALA A 90 -1.02 -2.03 0.04
CA ALA A 90 -1.71 -2.88 -0.91
C ALA A 90 -1.38 -2.49 -2.36
N GLY A 91 -1.25 -3.46 -3.25
CA GLY A 91 -1.24 -3.22 -4.69
C GLY A 91 -2.65 -3.28 -5.28
N ASP A 92 -2.89 -2.57 -6.39
CA ASP A 92 -4.19 -2.55 -7.07
C ASP A 92 -4.67 -3.95 -7.50
N GLY A 93 -3.77 -4.78 -8.02
CA GLY A 93 -4.09 -6.16 -8.35
C GLY A 93 -4.20 -7.07 -7.13
N SER A 94 -3.36 -6.85 -6.12
CA SER A 94 -3.34 -7.68 -4.91
C SER A 94 -4.62 -7.54 -4.10
N ILE A 95 -5.08 -6.32 -3.86
CA ILE A 95 -6.28 -6.05 -3.06
C ILE A 95 -7.54 -6.70 -3.66
N MET A 96 -7.58 -6.88 -4.99
CA MET A 96 -8.71 -7.51 -5.69
C MET A 96 -8.95 -8.96 -5.26
N MET A 97 -7.94 -9.66 -4.75
CA MET A 97 -8.06 -11.06 -4.35
C MET A 97 -8.91 -11.24 -3.08
N ASN A 98 -8.91 -10.22 -2.20
CA ASN A 98 -9.62 -10.26 -0.92
C ASN A 98 -10.38 -8.96 -0.63
N LEU A 99 -10.91 -8.32 -1.67
CA LEU A 99 -11.58 -7.02 -1.60
C LEU A 99 -12.78 -7.02 -0.63
N GLN A 100 -13.47 -8.16 -0.50
CA GLN A 100 -14.59 -8.35 0.43
C GLN A 100 -14.18 -8.15 1.91
N GLU A 101 -12.90 -8.26 2.24
CA GLU A 101 -12.40 -8.04 3.60
C GLU A 101 -12.49 -6.57 4.06
N LEU A 102 -12.76 -5.65 3.14
CA LEU A 102 -13.14 -4.29 3.50
C LEU A 102 -14.40 -4.28 4.39
N GLN A 103 -15.34 -5.20 4.18
CA GLN A 103 -16.51 -5.36 5.04
C GLN A 103 -16.11 -5.81 6.45
N THR A 104 -15.19 -6.76 6.58
CA THR A 104 -14.68 -7.22 7.88
C THR A 104 -14.02 -6.08 8.64
N ILE A 105 -13.16 -5.30 7.95
CA ILE A 105 -12.48 -4.13 8.51
C ILE A 105 -13.51 -3.12 9.03
N LYS A 106 -14.55 -2.83 8.24
CA LYS A 106 -15.60 -1.88 8.62
C LYS A 106 -16.45 -2.40 9.78
N SER A 107 -16.93 -3.65 9.68
CA SER A 107 -17.82 -4.24 10.69
C SER A 107 -17.17 -4.33 12.07
N LEU A 108 -15.88 -4.62 12.12
CA LEU A 108 -15.10 -4.71 13.35
C LEU A 108 -14.49 -3.38 13.79
N ASN A 109 -14.71 -2.31 13.03
CA ASN A 109 -14.14 -0.97 13.25
C ASN A 109 -12.63 -1.01 13.55
N LEU A 110 -11.87 -1.65 12.66
CA LEU A 110 -10.44 -1.86 12.83
C LEU A 110 -9.64 -0.59 12.50
N ASN A 111 -8.64 -0.28 13.31
CA ASN A 111 -7.74 0.85 13.10
C ASN A 111 -6.69 0.53 12.03
N ILE A 112 -7.13 0.48 10.77
CA ILE A 112 -6.29 0.14 9.61
C ILE A 112 -6.31 1.31 8.62
N ILE A 113 -5.13 1.77 8.21
CA ILE A 113 -4.96 2.69 7.09
C ILE A 113 -4.41 1.88 5.91
N ILE A 114 -5.18 1.82 4.83
CA ILE A 114 -4.81 1.13 3.60
C ILE A 114 -4.24 2.14 2.62
N PHE A 115 -2.96 2.00 2.28
CA PHE A 115 -2.34 2.72 1.17
C PHE A 115 -2.35 1.82 -0.06
N LEU A 116 -3.23 2.15 -0.99
CA LEU A 116 -3.38 1.43 -2.24
C LEU A 116 -2.46 2.02 -3.31
N ILE A 117 -1.47 1.25 -3.71
CA ILE A 117 -0.54 1.57 -4.78
C ILE A 117 -1.23 1.26 -6.09
N ASN A 118 -1.83 2.30 -6.67
CA ASN A 118 -2.57 2.21 -7.94
C ASN A 118 -1.63 2.57 -9.10
N ASN A 119 -1.04 1.57 -9.71
CA ASN A 119 -0.13 1.71 -10.86
C ASN A 119 -0.69 1.11 -12.16
N ASP A 120 -1.99 0.81 -12.18
CA ASP A 120 -2.74 0.27 -13.31
C ASP A 120 -2.21 -1.08 -13.82
N GLY A 121 -1.85 -1.97 -12.90
CA GLY A 121 -1.48 -3.32 -13.32
C GLY A 121 -0.43 -4.03 -12.49
N TYR A 122 -0.04 -5.18 -13.00
CA TYR A 122 0.96 -6.07 -12.41
C TYR A 122 2.36 -5.67 -12.87
N LEU A 123 2.95 -4.64 -12.25
CA LEU A 123 4.20 -4.03 -12.70
C LEU A 123 5.34 -5.04 -12.86
N SER A 124 5.53 -5.95 -11.91
CA SER A 124 6.59 -6.98 -11.97
C SER A 124 6.38 -7.92 -13.15
N ILE A 125 5.14 -8.39 -13.35
CA ILE A 125 4.77 -9.25 -14.49
C ILE A 125 4.99 -8.51 -15.80
N LYS A 126 4.54 -7.26 -15.88
CA LYS A 126 4.72 -6.40 -17.06
C LYS A 126 6.20 -6.24 -17.43
N GLN A 127 7.06 -5.99 -16.44
CA GLN A 127 8.50 -5.87 -16.67
C GLN A 127 9.10 -7.18 -17.16
N THR A 128 8.75 -8.30 -16.53
CA THR A 128 9.21 -9.64 -16.95
C THR A 128 8.75 -9.95 -18.36
N GLN A 129 7.49 -9.74 -18.67
CA GLN A 129 6.92 -9.99 -20.00
C GLN A 129 7.62 -9.15 -21.08
N LYS A 130 7.86 -7.87 -20.81
CA LYS A 130 8.59 -7.00 -21.76
C LYS A 130 10.02 -7.42 -21.97
N ASN A 131 10.73 -7.72 -20.89
CA ASN A 131 12.16 -8.01 -20.95
C ASN A 131 12.47 -9.37 -21.60
N PHE A 132 11.61 -10.38 -21.40
CA PHE A 132 11.86 -11.74 -21.87
C PHE A 132 11.03 -12.13 -23.09
N PHE A 133 9.82 -11.57 -23.25
CA PHE A 133 8.89 -11.97 -24.30
C PHE A 133 8.55 -10.84 -25.28
N GLY A 134 9.04 -9.62 -25.06
CA GLY A 134 8.84 -8.48 -25.97
C GLY A 134 7.42 -7.90 -25.98
N LYS A 135 6.44 -8.53 -25.34
CA LYS A 135 5.05 -8.06 -25.30
C LYS A 135 4.34 -8.34 -23.97
N GLU A 136 3.28 -7.59 -23.71
CA GLU A 136 2.45 -7.70 -22.51
C GLU A 136 1.19 -8.53 -22.79
N HIS A 137 0.78 -9.32 -21.78
CA HIS A 137 -0.48 -10.06 -21.77
C HIS A 137 -1.12 -9.96 -20.37
N GLY A 138 -2.34 -9.41 -20.28
CA GLY A 138 -3.12 -9.35 -19.05
C GLY A 138 -2.40 -8.67 -17.84
N SER A 139 -1.46 -7.76 -18.10
CA SER A 139 -0.64 -7.14 -17.06
C SER A 139 -0.79 -5.62 -16.95
N SER A 140 -1.52 -5.02 -17.88
CA SER A 140 -1.81 -3.58 -17.91
C SER A 140 -3.09 -3.30 -18.72
N PRO A 141 -3.65 -2.07 -18.68
CA PRO A 141 -4.81 -1.70 -19.49
C PRO A 141 -4.60 -1.94 -20.98
N LYS A 142 -3.38 -1.73 -21.49
CA LYS A 142 -3.03 -1.98 -22.88
C LYS A 142 -3.07 -3.46 -23.26
N SER A 143 -2.96 -4.35 -22.30
CA SER A 143 -2.96 -5.80 -22.49
C SER A 143 -4.21 -6.50 -21.94
N GLY A 144 -5.29 -5.73 -21.68
CA GLY A 144 -6.62 -6.26 -21.34
C GLY A 144 -6.93 -6.34 -19.85
N LEU A 145 -6.07 -5.81 -18.96
CA LEU A 145 -6.33 -5.76 -17.52
C LEU A 145 -6.93 -4.40 -17.15
N THR A 146 -8.06 -4.41 -16.44
CA THR A 146 -8.66 -3.18 -15.89
C THR A 146 -9.01 -3.36 -14.42
N PHE A 147 -8.97 -2.27 -13.66
CA PHE A 147 -9.39 -2.24 -12.26
C PHE A 147 -10.57 -1.29 -12.05
N PRO A 148 -11.38 -1.55 -11.02
CA PRO A 148 -12.48 -0.66 -10.67
C PRO A 148 -11.97 0.64 -10.04
N ASN A 149 -12.87 1.60 -9.90
CA ASN A 149 -12.58 2.80 -9.11
C ASN A 149 -12.59 2.46 -7.60
N PHE A 150 -11.42 2.33 -7.01
CA PHE A 150 -11.25 1.93 -5.61
C PHE A 150 -11.85 2.93 -4.61
N LEU A 151 -11.91 4.22 -4.93
CA LEU A 151 -12.58 5.21 -4.08
C LEU A 151 -14.09 4.97 -4.02
N LYS A 152 -14.71 4.61 -5.14
CA LYS A 152 -16.14 4.24 -5.17
C LYS A 152 -16.38 2.94 -4.40
N ILE A 153 -15.48 1.96 -4.51
CA ILE A 153 -15.56 0.72 -3.75
C ILE A 153 -15.44 0.99 -2.25
N ALA A 154 -14.45 1.74 -1.80
CA ALA A 154 -14.33 2.09 -0.39
C ALA A 154 -15.60 2.77 0.14
N LYS A 155 -16.18 3.68 -0.65
CA LYS A 155 -17.45 4.33 -0.32
C LYS A 155 -18.60 3.33 -0.18
N SER A 156 -18.70 2.30 -1.03
CA SER A 156 -19.76 1.28 -0.94
C SER A 156 -19.66 0.44 0.33
N PHE A 157 -18.45 0.28 0.89
CA PHE A 157 -18.22 -0.34 2.21
C PHE A 157 -18.28 0.66 3.38
N ASN A 158 -18.71 1.91 3.14
CA ASN A 158 -18.70 2.99 4.15
C ASN A 158 -17.32 3.21 4.79
N ILE A 159 -16.25 3.03 4.02
CA ILE A 159 -14.87 3.33 4.41
C ILE A 159 -14.50 4.70 3.86
N GLN A 160 -13.95 5.56 4.71
CA GLN A 160 -13.46 6.87 4.27
C GLN A 160 -12.29 6.67 3.31
N SER A 161 -12.29 7.41 2.21
CA SER A 161 -11.25 7.28 1.19
C SER A 161 -10.76 8.62 0.68
N TYR A 162 -9.49 8.67 0.33
CA TYR A 162 -8.82 9.86 -0.17
C TYR A 162 -7.90 9.50 -1.33
N ASP A 163 -7.89 10.36 -2.34
CA ASP A 163 -6.92 10.30 -3.43
C ASP A 163 -5.73 11.22 -3.07
N LEU A 164 -4.56 10.64 -2.88
CA LEU A 164 -3.33 11.39 -2.61
C LEU A 164 -2.91 12.14 -3.87
N LYS A 165 -3.19 13.44 -3.92
CA LYS A 165 -2.83 14.27 -5.06
C LYS A 165 -1.32 14.52 -5.07
N HIS A 166 -0.71 14.37 -6.23
CA HIS A 166 0.73 14.64 -6.44
C HIS A 166 1.18 15.99 -5.88
N LYS A 167 0.37 17.03 -6.03
CA LYS A 167 0.62 18.30 -5.36
C LYS A 167 0.26 18.19 -3.88
N ASN A 168 1.22 18.46 -2.99
CA ASN A 168 1.05 18.45 -1.53
C ASN A 168 0.78 17.06 -0.88
N TRP A 169 1.11 15.95 -1.55
CA TRP A 169 0.88 14.61 -1.01
C TRP A 169 1.55 14.39 0.36
N GLU A 170 2.73 14.92 0.59
CA GLU A 170 3.44 14.80 1.88
C GLU A 170 2.66 15.45 3.03
N LYS A 171 2.07 16.64 2.78
CA LYS A 171 1.21 17.33 3.76
C LYS A 171 -0.08 16.52 4.02
N GLN A 172 -0.67 15.94 2.98
CA GLN A 172 -1.84 15.07 3.10
C GLN A 172 -1.50 13.81 3.88
N LEU A 173 -0.41 13.14 3.55
CA LEU A 173 0.08 11.94 4.24
C LEU A 173 0.28 12.21 5.74
N LYS A 174 0.95 13.33 6.10
CA LYS A 174 1.14 13.72 7.50
C LYS A 174 -0.17 13.89 8.25
N LYS A 175 -1.20 14.50 7.62
CA LYS A 175 -2.54 14.64 8.22
C LYS A 175 -3.18 13.28 8.45
N ILE A 176 -3.14 12.39 7.45
CA ILE A 176 -3.79 11.08 7.49
C ILE A 176 -3.17 10.18 8.55
N ILE A 177 -1.84 10.14 8.63
CA ILE A 177 -1.14 9.36 9.66
C ILE A 177 -1.48 9.86 11.08
N ALA A 178 -1.81 11.15 11.22
CA ALA A 178 -2.21 11.73 12.51
C ALA A 178 -3.67 11.43 12.89
N LEU A 179 -4.52 10.95 11.97
CA LEU A 179 -5.91 10.62 12.26
C LEU A 179 -6.02 9.49 13.30
N LYS A 180 -7.04 9.61 14.15
CA LYS A 180 -7.34 8.60 15.19
C LYS A 180 -8.46 7.68 14.67
N LYS A 181 -8.31 6.39 14.94
CA LYS A 181 -9.31 5.32 14.90
C LYS A 181 -10.44 5.43 13.86
N ASP A 182 -10.13 5.18 12.60
CA ASP A 182 -11.13 4.76 11.60
C ASP A 182 -10.39 4.03 10.47
N PRO A 183 -11.02 3.08 9.78
CA PRO A 183 -10.43 2.52 8.58
C PRO A 183 -10.44 3.54 7.44
N TYR A 184 -9.30 3.68 6.77
CA TYR A 184 -9.13 4.58 5.62
C TYR A 184 -8.53 3.83 4.44
N LEU A 185 -8.97 4.17 3.24
CA LEU A 185 -8.34 3.74 1.99
C LEU A 185 -7.84 4.97 1.23
N LEU A 186 -6.57 4.93 0.84
CA LEU A 186 -5.91 5.98 0.08
C LEU A 186 -5.35 5.40 -1.22
N THR A 187 -5.57 6.08 -2.33
CA THR A 187 -5.02 5.71 -3.63
C THR A 187 -4.01 6.73 -4.10
#